data_638611884a1283d24299dbaee6e5349d
#
_entry.id   638611884a1283d24299dbaee6e5349d
#
_cell.length_a   1.000
_cell.length_b   1.000
_cell.length_c   1.000
_cell.angle_alpha   90.00
_cell.angle_beta   90.00
_cell.angle_gamma   90.00
#
_symmetry.space_group_name_H-M   'P 1'
#
loop_
_entity.id
_entity.type
_entity.pdbx_description
1 polymer ?
#
loop_
_entity_poly.entity_id
_entity_poly.type
_entity_poly.pdbx_seq_one_letter_code
_entity_poly.pdbx_strand_id
1 'polypeptide(L)'
;CLTASFTIRFNVIVLCNSFFHNEYISQCKDTISFLITVGLRYLCIHKSNENGNNMENFSELIKNRRSMRKFTDEELTQDEVVALMKAALMSPSSKRSNSWQFVVVDDKEMLKELSHCKEQASSFIADAALAIVVMADPLASDVWIEDASIASIMIQLQAEDLGLGSCWVQVRERFTATGMPSDEFIHGILDIPLQLQILSVIAIGHKGMERKPFNEEHLQWEKIHINKFGGK
;
A
#
# COMPACT_ATOMS: atom_id res chain seq x y z
N CYS A 1 19.88 -0.56 26.46
CA CYS A 1 19.18 0.72 26.16
C CYS A 1 19.24 1.73 27.32
N LEU A 2 19.15 1.29 28.57
CA LEU A 2 19.23 2.18 29.77
C LEU A 2 20.63 2.78 29.99
N THR A 3 21.69 2.11 29.58
CA THR A 3 23.08 2.56 29.76
C THR A 3 23.48 3.65 28.76
N ALA A 4 22.98 3.65 27.52
CA ALA A 4 23.28 4.68 26.52
C ALA A 4 22.62 6.03 26.86
N SER A 5 21.41 6.01 27.42
CA SER A 5 20.70 7.22 27.85
C SER A 5 21.37 7.92 29.04
N PHE A 6 21.99 7.14 29.93
CA PHE A 6 22.69 7.70 31.09
C PHE A 6 24.03 8.36 30.71
N THR A 7 24.73 7.81 29.73
CA THR A 7 26.04 8.35 29.27
C THR A 7 25.84 9.69 28.52
N ILE A 8 24.78 9.82 27.72
CA ILE A 8 24.48 11.07 27.01
C ILE A 8 24.06 12.19 27.99
N ARG A 9 23.31 11.87 29.03
CA ARG A 9 22.95 12.85 30.08
C ARG A 9 24.17 13.35 30.85
N PHE A 10 25.12 12.49 31.15
CA PHE A 10 26.35 12.88 31.91
C PHE A 10 27.25 13.78 31.09
N ASN A 11 27.41 13.53 29.79
CA ASN A 11 28.23 14.35 28.89
C ASN A 11 27.68 15.75 28.65
N VAL A 12 26.35 15.91 28.57
CA VAL A 12 25.70 17.22 28.39
C VAL A 12 25.83 18.08 29.67
N ILE A 13 25.74 17.47 30.85
CA ILE A 13 25.85 18.19 32.12
C ILE A 13 27.31 18.61 32.36
N VAL A 14 28.29 17.78 31.99
CA VAL A 14 29.73 18.10 32.16
C VAL A 14 30.17 19.20 31.19
N LEU A 15 29.64 19.25 29.97
CA LEU A 15 29.95 20.30 29.00
C LEU A 15 29.33 21.67 29.37
N CYS A 16 28.20 21.72 30.04
CA CYS A 16 27.59 22.96 30.51
C CYS A 16 28.30 23.59 31.71
N ASN A 17 28.96 22.79 32.56
CA ASN A 17 29.66 23.33 33.77
C ASN A 17 31.05 23.92 33.48
N SER A 18 31.63 23.68 32.31
CA SER A 18 33.02 24.08 32.02
C SER A 18 33.17 25.38 31.22
N PHE A 19 32.08 26.00 30.70
CA PHE A 19 32.27 27.03 29.69
C PHE A 19 31.47 28.35 29.81
N PHE A 20 30.59 28.62 30.79
CA PHE A 20 29.76 29.84 30.71
C PHE A 20 29.61 30.70 32.00
N HIS A 21 29.94 31.98 31.87
CA HIS A 21 29.61 33.08 32.77
C HIS A 21 28.12 33.44 32.70
N ASN A 22 27.58 34.05 33.78
CA ASN A 22 26.15 34.16 34.15
C ASN A 22 25.15 34.74 33.13
N GLU A 23 25.53 35.36 32.05
CA GLU A 23 24.58 35.97 31.10
C GLU A 23 23.99 34.99 30.05
N TYR A 24 24.57 33.81 29.88
CA TYR A 24 24.10 32.80 28.89
C TYR A 24 23.12 31.76 29.46
N ILE A 25 22.87 31.78 30.75
CA ILE A 25 22.04 30.75 31.43
C ILE A 25 20.56 30.84 31.02
N SER A 26 20.06 32.02 30.65
CA SER A 26 18.67 32.18 30.20
C SER A 26 18.40 31.52 28.84
N GLN A 27 19.28 31.73 27.85
CA GLN A 27 19.14 31.11 26.52
C GLN A 27 19.37 29.61 26.54
N CYS A 28 20.26 29.10 27.42
CA CYS A 28 20.44 27.68 27.61
C CYS A 28 19.22 26.96 28.22
N LYS A 29 18.47 27.62 29.11
CA LYS A 29 17.23 27.05 29.68
C LYS A 29 16.16 26.81 28.63
N ASP A 30 16.00 27.70 27.67
CA ASP A 30 15.03 27.56 26.59
C ASP A 30 15.43 26.46 25.59
N THR A 31 16.73 26.36 25.27
CA THR A 31 17.27 25.32 24.41
C THR A 31 17.21 23.94 25.06
N ILE A 32 17.51 23.85 26.37
CA ILE A 32 17.39 22.58 27.12
C ILE A 32 15.91 22.18 27.27
N SER A 33 15.02 23.16 27.55
CA SER A 33 13.58 22.89 27.56
C SER A 33 13.05 22.43 26.23
N PHE A 34 13.51 23.03 25.12
CA PHE A 34 13.18 22.60 23.76
C PHE A 34 13.68 21.18 23.45
N LEU A 35 14.95 20.87 23.77
CA LEU A 35 15.53 19.54 23.57
C LEU A 35 14.86 18.47 24.43
N ILE A 36 14.47 18.80 25.67
CA ILE A 36 13.70 17.89 26.54
C ILE A 36 12.29 17.69 25.98
N THR A 37 11.64 18.74 25.47
CA THR A 37 10.29 18.67 24.87
C THR A 37 10.31 17.87 23.57
N VAL A 38 11.34 18.06 22.72
CA VAL A 38 11.52 17.28 21.50
C VAL A 38 11.88 15.82 21.84
N GLY A 39 12.75 15.60 22.80
CA GLY A 39 13.12 14.25 23.27
C GLY A 39 11.94 13.52 23.92
N LEU A 40 11.10 14.21 24.70
CA LEU A 40 9.87 13.63 25.27
C LEU A 40 8.82 13.38 24.19
N ARG A 41 8.68 14.26 23.19
CA ARG A 41 7.81 13.99 22.03
C ARG A 41 8.31 12.80 21.22
N TYR A 42 9.62 12.69 21.00
CA TYR A 42 10.21 11.53 20.33
C TYR A 42 9.99 10.22 21.11
N LEU A 43 10.15 10.27 22.45
CA LEU A 43 9.85 9.14 23.33
C LEU A 43 8.35 8.83 23.44
N CYS A 44 7.47 9.85 23.39
CA CYS A 44 6.03 9.62 23.32
C CYS A 44 5.60 9.02 21.97
N ILE A 45 6.18 9.48 20.87
CA ILE A 45 5.91 8.92 19.53
C ILE A 45 6.41 7.47 19.47
N HIS A 46 7.58 7.15 20.04
CA HIS A 46 8.07 5.77 20.13
C HIS A 46 7.31 4.90 21.14
N LYS A 47 6.78 5.47 22.24
CA LYS A 47 5.94 4.71 23.20
C LYS A 47 4.52 4.48 22.73
N SER A 48 3.96 5.37 21.91
CA SER A 48 2.64 5.12 21.30
C SER A 48 2.70 4.05 20.19
N ASN A 49 3.89 3.71 19.68
CA ASN A 49 4.09 2.59 18.75
C ASN A 49 4.27 1.23 19.45
N GLU A 50 4.34 1.16 20.78
CA GLU A 50 4.38 -0.11 21.53
C GLU A 50 2.99 -0.73 21.75
N ASN A 51 1.92 0.00 21.43
CA ASN A 51 0.54 -0.51 21.48
C ASN A 51 -0.09 -0.49 20.08
N GLY A 52 0.29 -1.46 19.23
CA GLY A 52 -0.46 -1.83 18.04
C GLY A 52 -0.18 -0.96 16.80
N ASN A 53 0.53 -1.45 15.96
CA ASN A 53 0.93 -1.46 14.56
C ASN A 53 2.44 -1.26 14.47
N ASN A 54 3.19 -2.36 14.55
CA ASN A 54 4.49 -2.44 13.92
C ASN A 54 4.25 -2.09 12.45
N MET A 55 4.64 -0.88 12.01
CA MET A 55 4.87 -0.67 10.59
C MET A 55 5.88 -1.75 10.18
N GLU A 56 5.40 -2.78 9.50
CA GLU A 56 6.29 -3.77 8.93
C GLU A 56 7.33 -3.00 8.10
N ASN A 57 8.57 -3.38 8.24
CA ASN A 57 9.60 -2.85 7.35
C ASN A 57 9.13 -3.09 5.92
N PHE A 58 9.22 -2.09 5.04
CA PHE A 58 8.78 -2.18 3.66
C PHE A 58 9.30 -3.43 2.93
N SER A 59 10.51 -3.89 3.27
CA SER A 59 11.08 -5.14 2.74
C SER A 59 10.29 -6.37 3.17
N GLU A 60 9.81 -6.43 4.43
CA GLU A 60 8.96 -7.51 4.91
C GLU A 60 7.57 -7.45 4.28
N LEU A 61 7.02 -6.25 4.09
CA LEU A 61 5.74 -6.05 3.39
C LEU A 61 5.80 -6.63 1.95
N ILE A 62 6.85 -6.33 1.19
CA ILE A 62 7.06 -6.87 -0.16
C ILE A 62 7.17 -8.40 -0.13
N LYS A 63 7.91 -8.94 0.84
CA LYS A 63 8.14 -10.37 0.98
C LYS A 63 6.88 -11.14 1.37
N ASN A 64 6.06 -10.57 2.26
CA ASN A 64 4.84 -11.17 2.79
C ASN A 64 3.67 -11.05 1.82
N ARG A 65 3.59 -9.96 1.03
CA ARG A 65 2.50 -9.77 0.08
C ARG A 65 2.42 -10.92 -0.92
N ARG A 66 1.32 -11.63 -0.92
CA ARG A 66 1.04 -12.74 -1.84
C ARG A 66 -0.36 -12.57 -2.45
N SER A 67 -0.55 -13.08 -3.66
CA SER A 67 -1.89 -13.16 -4.26
C SER A 67 -2.78 -14.09 -3.45
N MET A 68 -3.80 -13.54 -2.79
CA MET A 68 -4.76 -14.25 -1.97
C MET A 68 -6.06 -14.45 -2.75
N ARG A 69 -6.54 -15.69 -2.83
CA ARG A 69 -7.75 -16.07 -3.59
C ARG A 69 -8.77 -16.84 -2.75
N LYS A 70 -8.59 -16.84 -1.44
CA LYS A 70 -9.56 -17.31 -0.47
C LYS A 70 -9.67 -16.27 0.61
N PHE A 71 -10.87 -15.86 0.88
CA PHE A 71 -11.21 -14.86 1.88
C PHE A 71 -12.15 -15.47 2.91
N THR A 72 -12.26 -14.85 4.08
CA THR A 72 -13.30 -15.16 5.06
C THR A 72 -14.54 -14.32 4.75
N ASP A 73 -15.66 -14.63 5.40
CA ASP A 73 -16.90 -13.87 5.26
C ASP A 73 -16.91 -12.56 6.07
N GLU A 74 -15.80 -12.20 6.69
CA GLU A 74 -15.65 -10.99 7.48
C GLU A 74 -15.61 -9.75 6.57
N GLU A 75 -16.46 -8.76 6.89
CA GLU A 75 -16.51 -7.50 6.17
C GLU A 75 -15.33 -6.60 6.55
N LEU A 76 -14.90 -5.73 5.64
CA LEU A 76 -13.93 -4.69 5.95
C LEU A 76 -14.57 -3.57 6.76
N THR A 77 -13.82 -3.05 7.72
CA THR A 77 -14.21 -1.84 8.44
C THR A 77 -14.10 -0.60 7.53
N GLN A 78 -14.85 0.44 7.87
CA GLN A 78 -14.78 1.70 7.13
C GLN A 78 -13.37 2.30 7.12
N ASP A 79 -12.61 2.16 8.22
CA ASP A 79 -11.24 2.67 8.32
C ASP A 79 -10.28 1.93 7.37
N GLU A 80 -10.43 0.62 7.22
CA GLU A 80 -9.66 -0.18 6.25
C GLU A 80 -9.97 0.24 4.81
N VAL A 81 -11.25 0.40 4.46
CA VAL A 81 -11.65 0.88 3.12
C VAL A 81 -11.08 2.27 2.86
N VAL A 82 -11.17 3.19 3.83
CA VAL A 82 -10.60 4.54 3.70
C VAL A 82 -9.07 4.50 3.54
N ALA A 83 -8.37 3.62 4.27
CA ALA A 83 -6.92 3.46 4.13
C ALA A 83 -6.53 2.96 2.74
N LEU A 84 -7.25 1.97 2.19
CA LEU A 84 -7.06 1.48 0.83
C LEU A 84 -7.27 2.58 -0.22
N MET A 85 -8.32 3.39 -0.06
CA MET A 85 -8.60 4.49 -0.98
C MET A 85 -7.56 5.60 -0.90
N LYS A 86 -7.05 5.90 0.30
CA LYS A 86 -5.93 6.84 0.46
C LYS A 86 -4.68 6.35 -0.27
N ALA A 87 -4.33 5.07 -0.16
CA ALA A 87 -3.20 4.50 -0.89
C ALA A 87 -3.37 4.60 -2.41
N ALA A 88 -4.57 4.32 -2.92
CA ALA A 88 -4.91 4.51 -4.33
C ALA A 88 -4.73 5.95 -4.79
N LEU A 89 -5.30 6.91 -4.05
CA LEU A 89 -5.27 8.34 -4.39
C LEU A 89 -3.91 9.01 -4.19
N MET A 90 -3.04 8.44 -3.34
CA MET A 90 -1.65 8.90 -3.15
C MET A 90 -0.68 8.29 -4.16
N SER A 91 -1.14 7.44 -5.07
CA SER A 91 -0.27 6.83 -6.08
C SER A 91 0.33 7.88 -7.00
N PRO A 92 1.61 7.80 -7.31
CA PRO A 92 2.21 8.71 -8.28
C PRO A 92 1.68 8.43 -9.69
N SER A 93 1.60 9.48 -10.50
CA SER A 93 1.24 9.40 -11.91
C SER A 93 2.17 10.26 -12.76
N SER A 94 2.29 9.92 -14.05
CA SER A 94 3.07 10.70 -15.01
C SER A 94 2.55 12.14 -15.07
N LYS A 95 3.48 13.11 -14.98
CA LYS A 95 3.18 14.56 -15.04
C LYS A 95 2.09 15.00 -14.04
N ARG A 96 1.81 14.20 -13.01
CA ARG A 96 0.69 14.39 -12.08
C ARG A 96 -0.67 14.44 -12.79
N SER A 97 -0.84 13.65 -13.84
CA SER A 97 -2.09 13.59 -14.62
C SER A 97 -3.27 13.11 -13.78
N ASN A 98 -3.00 12.21 -12.80
CA ASN A 98 -4.00 11.57 -11.95
C ASN A 98 -5.18 11.04 -12.79
N SER A 99 -4.83 10.42 -13.94
CA SER A 99 -5.79 9.92 -14.94
C SER A 99 -6.61 8.73 -14.43
N TRP A 100 -6.13 8.07 -13.35
CA TRP A 100 -6.80 6.92 -12.76
C TRP A 100 -8.09 7.32 -12.03
N GLN A 101 -9.06 6.41 -12.08
CA GLN A 101 -10.31 6.46 -11.32
C GLN A 101 -10.59 5.07 -10.74
N PHE A 102 -11.43 5.00 -9.74
CA PHE A 102 -11.70 3.78 -9.00
C PHE A 102 -13.19 3.61 -8.77
N VAL A 103 -13.72 2.38 -8.97
CA VAL A 103 -15.03 1.99 -8.47
C VAL A 103 -14.79 0.98 -7.36
N VAL A 104 -15.37 1.24 -6.19
CA VAL A 104 -15.35 0.35 -5.03
C VAL A 104 -16.65 -0.42 -4.99
N VAL A 105 -16.55 -1.74 -4.94
CA VAL A 105 -17.70 -2.66 -4.93
C VAL A 105 -17.64 -3.49 -3.66
N ASP A 106 -18.62 -3.37 -2.78
CA ASP A 106 -18.81 -4.14 -1.55
C ASP A 106 -20.15 -4.88 -1.50
N ASP A 107 -21.07 -4.58 -2.45
CA ASP A 107 -22.31 -5.30 -2.60
C ASP A 107 -22.08 -6.74 -3.07
N LYS A 108 -22.61 -7.70 -2.32
CA LYS A 108 -22.38 -9.14 -2.55
C LYS A 108 -22.90 -9.66 -3.90
N GLU A 109 -24.05 -9.15 -4.36
CA GLU A 109 -24.59 -9.56 -5.66
C GLU A 109 -23.75 -8.97 -6.80
N MET A 110 -23.29 -7.72 -6.65
CA MET A 110 -22.39 -7.09 -7.60
C MET A 110 -21.00 -7.75 -7.64
N LEU A 111 -20.45 -8.16 -6.48
CA LEU A 111 -19.19 -8.94 -6.42
C LEU A 111 -19.33 -10.28 -7.13
N LYS A 112 -20.48 -10.94 -6.96
CA LYS A 112 -20.80 -12.19 -7.65
C LYS A 112 -20.91 -11.98 -9.15
N GLU A 113 -21.57 -10.94 -9.60
CA GLU A 113 -21.67 -10.60 -11.02
C GLU A 113 -20.27 -10.27 -11.59
N LEU A 114 -19.50 -9.42 -10.90
CA LEU A 114 -18.13 -9.04 -11.27
C LEU A 114 -17.19 -10.25 -11.36
N SER A 115 -17.44 -11.33 -10.61
CA SER A 115 -16.64 -12.57 -10.65
C SER A 115 -16.66 -13.27 -12.02
N HIS A 116 -17.67 -12.95 -12.86
CA HIS A 116 -17.82 -13.46 -14.23
C HIS A 116 -17.08 -12.62 -15.29
N CYS A 117 -16.38 -11.57 -14.89
CA CYS A 117 -15.69 -10.67 -15.82
C CYS A 117 -14.60 -11.33 -16.65
N LYS A 118 -14.19 -12.55 -16.31
CA LYS A 118 -13.14 -13.28 -17.02
C LYS A 118 -13.44 -14.76 -17.06
N GLU A 119 -13.02 -15.42 -18.16
CA GLU A 119 -13.24 -16.86 -18.36
C GLU A 119 -12.68 -17.72 -17.22
N GLN A 120 -11.49 -17.35 -16.71
CA GLN A 120 -10.81 -18.11 -15.66
C GLN A 120 -10.15 -17.19 -14.64
N ALA A 121 -9.99 -17.70 -13.42
CA ALA A 121 -9.24 -17.04 -12.33
C ALA A 121 -9.79 -15.66 -11.88
N SER A 122 -11.12 -15.49 -11.91
CA SER A 122 -11.85 -14.35 -11.33
C SER A 122 -12.93 -14.77 -10.35
N SER A 123 -13.33 -16.03 -10.29
CA SER A 123 -14.44 -16.54 -9.47
C SER A 123 -14.31 -16.19 -7.97
N PHE A 124 -13.10 -16.06 -7.45
CA PHE A 124 -12.85 -15.70 -6.06
C PHE A 124 -13.23 -14.25 -5.72
N ILE A 125 -13.58 -13.41 -6.71
CA ILE A 125 -14.13 -12.07 -6.46
C ILE A 125 -15.47 -12.18 -5.73
N ALA A 126 -16.26 -13.21 -6.01
CA ALA A 126 -17.54 -13.44 -5.35
C ALA A 126 -17.41 -13.64 -3.82
N ASP A 127 -16.28 -14.16 -3.37
CA ASP A 127 -15.97 -14.42 -1.95
C ASP A 127 -15.19 -13.27 -1.29
N ALA A 128 -14.85 -12.22 -2.03
CA ALA A 128 -14.15 -11.07 -1.50
C ALA A 128 -15.07 -10.21 -0.61
N ALA A 129 -14.48 -9.50 0.35
CA ALA A 129 -15.20 -8.49 1.11
C ALA A 129 -15.36 -7.19 0.30
N LEU A 130 -14.39 -6.92 -0.60
CA LEU A 130 -14.32 -5.71 -1.42
C LEU A 130 -13.64 -6.00 -2.74
N ALA A 131 -14.08 -5.36 -3.81
CA ALA A 131 -13.36 -5.28 -5.07
C ALA A 131 -13.16 -3.82 -5.48
N ILE A 132 -11.95 -3.48 -5.95
CA ILE A 132 -11.64 -2.15 -6.47
C ILE A 132 -11.35 -2.30 -7.97
N VAL A 133 -12.22 -1.73 -8.80
CA VAL A 133 -12.00 -1.64 -10.24
C VAL A 133 -11.08 -0.44 -10.51
N VAL A 134 -9.93 -0.69 -11.11
CA VAL A 134 -8.93 0.31 -11.44
C VAL A 134 -8.99 0.62 -12.92
N MET A 135 -9.25 1.87 -13.24
CA MET A 135 -9.40 2.37 -14.60
C MET A 135 -8.70 3.71 -14.76
N ALA A 136 -8.50 4.15 -15.98
CA ALA A 136 -7.94 5.47 -16.27
C ALA A 136 -8.45 6.04 -17.58
N ASP A 137 -8.32 7.35 -17.73
CA ASP A 137 -8.60 8.06 -18.98
C ASP A 137 -7.33 8.10 -19.88
N PRO A 138 -7.31 7.36 -20.99
CA PRO A 138 -6.17 7.35 -21.91
C PRO A 138 -5.95 8.69 -22.65
N LEU A 139 -6.95 9.58 -22.66
CA LEU A 139 -6.79 10.91 -23.23
C LEU A 139 -6.08 11.87 -22.26
N ALA A 140 -6.18 11.59 -20.95
CA ALA A 140 -5.49 12.38 -19.93
C ALA A 140 -4.02 11.96 -19.73
N SER A 141 -3.67 10.70 -20.02
CA SER A 141 -2.31 10.16 -19.86
C SER A 141 -2.02 9.11 -20.94
N ASP A 142 -0.95 9.31 -21.70
CA ASP A 142 -0.43 8.35 -22.67
C ASP A 142 0.21 7.11 -22.00
N VAL A 143 0.53 7.21 -20.72
CA VAL A 143 1.06 6.12 -19.86
C VAL A 143 0.05 5.69 -18.79
N TRP A 144 -1.24 5.74 -19.13
CA TRP A 144 -2.32 5.39 -18.20
C TRP A 144 -2.22 3.96 -17.65
N ILE A 145 -1.65 3.03 -18.43
CA ILE A 145 -1.46 1.63 -18.01
C ILE A 145 -0.47 1.55 -16.86
N GLU A 146 0.65 2.25 -16.96
CA GLU A 146 1.68 2.32 -15.93
C GLU A 146 1.12 3.02 -14.69
N ASP A 147 0.46 4.17 -14.85
CA ASP A 147 -0.16 4.92 -13.75
C ASP A 147 -1.18 4.06 -12.99
N ALA A 148 -2.09 3.39 -13.71
CA ALA A 148 -3.09 2.50 -13.12
C ALA A 148 -2.47 1.23 -12.50
N SER A 149 -1.36 0.71 -13.06
CA SER A 149 -0.62 -0.42 -12.49
C SER A 149 0.05 -0.05 -11.16
N ILE A 150 0.63 1.16 -11.07
CA ILE A 150 1.20 1.68 -9.84
C ILE A 150 0.11 1.82 -8.77
N ALA A 151 -1.04 2.41 -9.11
CA ALA A 151 -2.16 2.52 -8.18
C ALA A 151 -2.64 1.14 -7.68
N SER A 152 -2.73 0.17 -8.57
CA SER A 152 -3.11 -1.20 -8.23
C SER A 152 -2.15 -1.86 -7.24
N ILE A 153 -0.83 -1.67 -7.39
CA ILE A 153 0.14 -2.23 -6.44
C ILE A 153 0.15 -1.48 -5.11
N MET A 154 -0.08 -0.15 -5.10
CA MET A 154 -0.21 0.62 -3.86
C MET A 154 -1.39 0.14 -3.03
N ILE A 155 -2.55 -0.13 -3.65
CA ILE A 155 -3.71 -0.74 -3.00
C ILE A 155 -3.34 -2.11 -2.38
N GLN A 156 -2.64 -2.97 -3.12
CA GLN A 156 -2.27 -4.30 -2.62
C GLN A 156 -1.25 -4.26 -1.47
N LEU A 157 -0.31 -3.32 -1.49
CA LEU A 157 0.64 -3.14 -0.41
C LEU A 157 -0.06 -2.61 0.85
N GLN A 158 -1.00 -1.67 0.69
CA GLN A 158 -1.82 -1.19 1.82
C GLN A 158 -2.71 -2.30 2.37
N ALA A 159 -3.28 -3.16 1.53
CA ALA A 159 -4.03 -4.32 2.00
C ALA A 159 -3.16 -5.26 2.85
N GLU A 160 -1.92 -5.54 2.42
CA GLU A 160 -0.98 -6.36 3.21
C GLU A 160 -0.59 -5.70 4.53
N ASP A 161 -0.35 -4.38 4.55
CA ASP A 161 -0.05 -3.59 5.75
C ASP A 161 -1.19 -3.63 6.79
N LEU A 162 -2.43 -3.71 6.30
CA LEU A 162 -3.63 -3.90 7.13
C LEU A 162 -3.86 -5.36 7.55
N GLY A 163 -2.98 -6.30 7.17
CA GLY A 163 -3.17 -7.73 7.42
C GLY A 163 -4.19 -8.41 6.49
N LEU A 164 -4.74 -7.68 5.53
CA LEU A 164 -5.70 -8.17 4.55
C LEU A 164 -5.04 -8.98 3.44
N GLY A 165 -5.81 -9.82 2.78
CA GLY A 165 -5.43 -10.49 1.55
C GLY A 165 -5.87 -9.70 0.32
N SER A 166 -5.07 -9.73 -0.75
CA SER A 166 -5.47 -9.12 -2.02
C SER A 166 -5.04 -9.97 -3.22
N CYS A 167 -5.76 -9.82 -4.34
CA CYS A 167 -5.39 -10.44 -5.60
C CYS A 167 -5.73 -9.54 -6.78
N TRP A 168 -4.76 -9.34 -7.66
CA TRP A 168 -4.95 -8.69 -8.96
C TRP A 168 -5.68 -9.63 -9.93
N VAL A 169 -6.77 -9.17 -10.51
CA VAL A 169 -7.47 -9.78 -11.64
C VAL A 169 -7.26 -8.89 -12.86
N GLN A 170 -6.52 -9.39 -13.83
CA GLN A 170 -6.29 -8.70 -15.09
C GLN A 170 -7.60 -8.61 -15.88
N VAL A 171 -7.96 -7.41 -16.33
CA VAL A 171 -9.14 -7.12 -17.17
C VAL A 171 -8.71 -6.77 -18.58
N ARG A 172 -7.81 -5.80 -18.73
CA ARG A 172 -7.32 -5.35 -20.05
C ARG A 172 -6.84 -6.53 -20.88
N GLU A 173 -7.33 -6.62 -22.12
CA GLU A 173 -7.00 -7.70 -23.07
C GLU A 173 -7.38 -9.10 -22.54
N ARG A 174 -8.50 -9.19 -21.83
CA ARG A 174 -9.09 -10.46 -21.40
C ARG A 174 -10.54 -10.56 -21.87
N PHE A 175 -11.09 -11.74 -21.78
CA PHE A 175 -12.42 -12.07 -22.27
C PHE A 175 -13.19 -12.87 -21.21
N THR A 176 -14.51 -12.70 -21.20
CA THR A 176 -15.44 -13.54 -20.43
C THR A 176 -15.56 -14.93 -21.04
N ALA A 177 -16.21 -15.86 -20.35
CA ALA A 177 -16.50 -17.20 -20.86
C ALA A 177 -17.35 -17.21 -22.14
N THR A 178 -18.08 -16.13 -22.41
CA THR A 178 -18.89 -15.96 -23.63
C THR A 178 -18.14 -15.32 -24.79
N GLY A 179 -16.86 -14.94 -24.57
CA GLY A 179 -16.02 -14.28 -25.58
C GLY A 179 -16.20 -12.76 -25.65
N MET A 180 -17.00 -12.15 -24.76
CA MET A 180 -17.12 -10.70 -24.63
C MET A 180 -15.82 -10.14 -24.03
N PRO A 181 -15.30 -8.98 -24.48
CA PRO A 181 -14.20 -8.30 -23.80
C PRO A 181 -14.53 -8.04 -22.31
N SER A 182 -13.56 -8.31 -21.43
CA SER A 182 -13.76 -8.21 -19.98
C SER A 182 -14.06 -6.78 -19.53
N ASP A 183 -13.45 -5.79 -20.16
CA ASP A 183 -13.71 -4.37 -19.92
C ASP A 183 -15.13 -3.97 -20.36
N GLU A 184 -15.59 -4.41 -21.54
CA GLU A 184 -16.96 -4.17 -22.03
C GLU A 184 -18.00 -4.76 -21.07
N PHE A 185 -17.76 -5.98 -20.57
CA PHE A 185 -18.61 -6.60 -19.56
C PHE A 185 -18.71 -5.75 -18.29
N ILE A 186 -17.57 -5.28 -17.75
CA ILE A 186 -17.53 -4.48 -16.53
C ILE A 186 -18.13 -3.08 -16.75
N HIS A 187 -17.91 -2.47 -17.93
CA HIS A 187 -18.60 -1.23 -18.32
C HIS A 187 -20.13 -1.35 -18.20
N GLY A 188 -20.67 -2.49 -18.66
CA GLY A 188 -22.11 -2.72 -18.65
C GLY A 188 -22.70 -2.92 -17.26
N ILE A 189 -22.00 -3.65 -16.36
CA ILE A 189 -22.55 -3.98 -15.03
C ILE A 189 -22.34 -2.86 -14.00
N LEU A 190 -21.35 -1.96 -14.21
CA LEU A 190 -21.02 -0.88 -13.29
C LEU A 190 -21.32 0.53 -13.83
N ASP A 191 -21.99 0.63 -14.98
CA ASP A 191 -22.30 1.91 -15.65
C ASP A 191 -21.07 2.82 -15.84
N ILE A 192 -19.89 2.23 -16.09
CA ILE A 192 -18.65 2.97 -16.28
C ILE A 192 -18.65 3.61 -17.67
N PRO A 193 -18.34 4.91 -17.80
CA PRO A 193 -18.23 5.56 -19.10
C PRO A 193 -17.18 4.93 -20.02
N LEU A 194 -17.51 4.66 -21.29
CA LEU A 194 -16.63 3.98 -22.26
C LEU A 194 -15.29 4.69 -22.53
N GLN A 195 -15.18 5.96 -22.20
CA GLN A 195 -13.91 6.72 -22.30
C GLN A 195 -12.86 6.26 -21.28
N LEU A 196 -13.27 5.67 -20.16
CA LEU A 196 -12.38 5.14 -19.14
C LEU A 196 -11.97 3.71 -19.50
N GLN A 197 -10.70 3.44 -19.57
CA GLN A 197 -10.19 2.10 -19.88
C GLN A 197 -9.91 1.34 -18.59
N ILE A 198 -10.47 0.14 -18.45
CA ILE A 198 -10.35 -0.69 -17.26
C ILE A 198 -9.08 -1.54 -17.36
N LEU A 199 -8.18 -1.40 -16.40
CA LEU A 199 -6.93 -2.17 -16.33
C LEU A 199 -7.11 -3.48 -15.59
N SER A 200 -7.66 -3.40 -14.38
CA SER A 200 -7.70 -4.53 -13.44
C SER A 200 -8.81 -4.38 -12.41
N VAL A 201 -9.11 -5.49 -11.74
CA VAL A 201 -9.90 -5.53 -10.51
C VAL A 201 -8.99 -6.05 -9.39
N ILE A 202 -8.96 -5.37 -8.25
CA ILE A 202 -8.26 -5.82 -7.05
C ILE A 202 -9.28 -6.37 -6.07
N ALA A 203 -9.34 -7.70 -5.93
CA ALA A 203 -10.17 -8.35 -4.92
C ALA A 203 -9.46 -8.32 -3.57
N ILE A 204 -10.17 -7.96 -2.50
CA ILE A 204 -9.63 -7.74 -1.16
C ILE A 204 -10.56 -8.37 -0.11
N GLY A 205 -9.99 -8.91 0.97
CA GLY A 205 -10.73 -9.45 2.10
C GLY A 205 -9.80 -9.99 3.17
N HIS A 206 -10.35 -10.41 4.30
CA HIS A 206 -9.57 -11.08 5.33
C HIS A 206 -9.05 -12.42 4.81
N LYS A 207 -7.80 -12.76 5.16
CA LYS A 207 -7.09 -13.94 4.62
C LYS A 207 -7.78 -15.23 5.03
N GLY A 208 -8.38 -15.96 4.10
CA GLY A 208 -9.00 -17.27 4.29
C GLY A 208 -8.03 -18.45 4.11
N MET A 209 -6.75 -18.19 3.91
CA MET A 209 -5.69 -19.18 3.81
C MET A 209 -4.33 -18.57 4.12
N GLU A 210 -3.41 -19.40 4.57
CA GLU A 210 -2.01 -18.99 4.72
C GLU A 210 -1.24 -19.12 3.41
N ARG A 211 -0.34 -18.18 3.18
CA ARG A 211 0.63 -18.21 2.10
C ARG A 211 2.03 -17.98 2.65
N LYS A 212 2.96 -18.84 2.28
CA LYS A 212 4.37 -18.63 2.63
C LYS A 212 4.89 -17.33 2.04
N PRO A 213 5.68 -16.55 2.76
CA PRO A 213 6.42 -15.42 2.22
C PRO A 213 7.22 -15.81 0.98
N PHE A 214 7.63 -14.82 0.19
CA PHE A 214 8.51 -15.07 -0.95
C PHE A 214 9.84 -15.64 -0.46
N ASN A 215 10.32 -16.74 -1.08
CA ASN A 215 11.63 -17.29 -0.76
C ASN A 215 12.72 -16.54 -1.54
N GLU A 216 13.57 -15.82 -0.82
CA GLU A 216 14.65 -15.01 -1.41
C GLU A 216 15.71 -15.84 -2.15
N GLU A 217 15.84 -17.14 -1.84
CA GLU A 217 16.72 -18.06 -2.60
C GLU A 217 16.31 -18.21 -4.06
N HIS A 218 15.04 -17.89 -4.39
CA HIS A 218 14.51 -17.94 -5.75
C HIS A 218 14.59 -16.61 -6.50
N LEU A 219 15.34 -15.64 -5.97
CA LEU A 219 15.60 -14.38 -6.66
C LEU A 219 16.45 -14.63 -7.90
N GLN A 220 16.00 -14.13 -9.02
CA GLN A 220 16.63 -14.33 -10.34
C GLN A 220 17.68 -13.24 -10.57
N TRP A 221 18.76 -13.28 -9.81
CA TRP A 221 19.85 -12.30 -9.87
C TRP A 221 20.49 -12.18 -11.26
N GLU A 222 20.43 -13.25 -12.07
CA GLU A 222 20.88 -13.27 -13.47
C GLU A 222 20.14 -12.30 -14.38
N LYS A 223 18.98 -11.79 -13.96
CA LYS A 223 18.21 -10.76 -14.66
C LYS A 223 18.68 -9.33 -14.38
N ILE A 224 19.65 -9.15 -13.49
CA ILE A 224 20.25 -7.85 -13.18
C ILE A 224 21.51 -7.69 -14.02
N HIS A 225 21.54 -6.63 -14.82
CA HIS A 225 22.68 -6.29 -15.67
C HIS A 225 23.27 -4.95 -15.22
N ILE A 226 24.58 -4.87 -15.01
CA ILE A 226 25.24 -3.66 -14.53
C ILE A 226 25.79 -2.86 -15.72
N ASN A 227 25.44 -1.58 -15.80
CA ASN A 227 25.81 -0.60 -16.82
C ASN A 227 25.35 -0.91 -18.25
N LYS A 228 25.32 -2.17 -18.68
CA LYS A 228 24.86 -2.60 -20.01
C LYS A 228 24.27 -4.01 -19.94
N PHE A 229 23.44 -4.37 -20.89
CA PHE A 229 22.89 -5.73 -20.99
C PHE A 229 24.02 -6.74 -21.11
N GLY A 230 23.98 -7.82 -20.32
CA GLY A 230 25.05 -8.82 -20.22
C GLY A 230 26.24 -8.38 -19.34
N GLY A 231 26.27 -7.18 -18.78
CA GLY A 231 27.24 -6.73 -17.77
C GLY A 231 27.02 -7.46 -16.44
N LYS A 232 28.10 -7.91 -15.81
CA LYS A 232 28.13 -8.54 -14.48
C LYS A 232 28.81 -7.64 -13.48
#